data_bb42dc55eafee8805df5e4837d91927d
#
_entry.id   bb42dc55eafee8805df5e4837d91927d
#
_cell.length_a   1.000
_cell.length_b   1.000
_cell.length_c   1.000
_cell.angle_alpha   90.00
_cell.angle_beta   90.00
_cell.angle_gamma   90.00
#
_symmetry.space_group_name_H-M   'P 1'
#
loop_
_entity.id
_entity.type
_entity.pdbx_description
1 polymer ?
#
loop_
_entity_poly.entity_id
_entity_poly.type
_entity_poly.pdbx_seq_one_letter_code
_entity_poly.pdbx_strand_id
1 'polypeptide(L)'
;MTLKLNGSTAGSVSIDAPADTSPTGTDVTLTLPTSAGSAHQVLKNSATAGTLEYGLTLPSGNGTSGQYLQTDGVGGSSWQTVTAGTTWTTQQEDATGSTGLLLSSIPPSVEQVIIAYSNLSVSTTGSVRIQIGDSGGLETSGYNMFRGFFGTSTGGGAATTSFWGMENYTVASNSYTGTVFITRRSNTGWTVMWNQSETTSDTVGVCVGEKSLSDVLTQVQLYPSAGTFDNGDVRFKYLS
;
A
#
# COMPACT_ATOMS: atom_id res chain seq x y z
N MET A 1 7.24 44.52 -39.26
CA MET A 1 8.71 44.75 -39.28
C MET A 1 9.36 43.60 -38.53
N THR A 2 10.30 42.91 -39.16
CA THR A 2 11.02 41.80 -38.54
C THR A 2 12.32 42.27 -37.95
N LEU A 3 12.61 42.03 -36.69
CA LEU A 3 13.96 42.20 -36.13
C LEU A 3 14.81 40.99 -36.51
N LYS A 4 15.87 41.20 -37.25
CA LYS A 4 16.78 40.16 -37.69
C LYS A 4 18.15 40.31 -36.99
N LEU A 5 18.52 39.25 -36.29
CA LEU A 5 19.83 39.14 -35.59
C LEU A 5 20.72 38.24 -36.45
N ASN A 6 21.84 38.75 -36.93
CA ASN A 6 22.80 37.96 -37.71
C ASN A 6 23.79 37.24 -36.80
N GLY A 7 24.07 35.98 -37.13
CA GLY A 7 25.15 35.23 -36.49
C GLY A 7 26.53 35.83 -36.89
N SER A 8 27.56 35.63 -36.09
CA SER A 8 28.90 36.14 -36.32
C SER A 8 29.62 35.51 -37.52
N THR A 9 29.22 34.30 -37.91
CA THR A 9 29.83 33.56 -39.04
C THR A 9 28.82 33.26 -40.13
N ALA A 10 27.65 32.80 -39.83
CA ALA A 10 26.59 32.50 -40.77
C ALA A 10 25.24 32.36 -40.06
N GLY A 11 24.18 32.50 -40.80
CA GLY A 11 22.79 32.36 -40.34
C GLY A 11 22.24 33.60 -39.65
N SER A 12 20.97 33.57 -39.34
CA SER A 12 20.26 34.65 -38.64
C SER A 12 19.08 34.08 -37.83
N VAL A 13 18.70 34.77 -36.79
CA VAL A 13 17.45 34.54 -36.02
C VAL A 13 16.55 35.73 -36.25
N SER A 14 15.29 35.50 -36.55
CA SER A 14 14.28 36.54 -36.73
C SER A 14 13.26 36.48 -35.61
N ILE A 15 12.85 37.66 -35.14
CA ILE A 15 11.71 37.82 -34.21
C ILE A 15 10.66 38.59 -35.02
N ASP A 16 9.54 37.97 -35.30
CA ASP A 16 8.43 38.54 -36.02
C ASP A 16 7.26 38.90 -35.11
N ALA A 17 6.64 40.04 -35.42
CA ALA A 17 5.36 40.39 -34.81
C ALA A 17 4.25 39.54 -35.42
N PRO A 18 3.18 39.18 -34.67
CA PRO A 18 1.99 38.59 -35.24
C PRO A 18 1.36 39.53 -36.27
N ALA A 19 0.54 38.98 -37.17
CA ALA A 19 -0.14 39.75 -38.23
C ALA A 19 -1.02 40.88 -37.63
N ASP A 20 -1.57 40.64 -36.43
CA ASP A 20 -2.33 41.64 -35.69
C ASP A 20 -2.15 41.38 -34.17
N THR A 21 -2.37 42.38 -33.34
CA THR A 21 -2.33 42.31 -31.90
C THR A 21 -3.73 42.12 -31.31
N SER A 22 -3.85 41.65 -30.10
CA SER A 22 -5.13 41.55 -29.38
C SER A 22 -5.09 42.42 -28.13
N PRO A 23 -5.89 43.55 -28.05
CA PRO A 23 -6.82 44.03 -29.03
C PRO A 23 -6.14 44.57 -30.32
N THR A 24 -6.87 44.48 -31.45
CA THR A 24 -6.40 44.94 -32.74
C THR A 24 -5.89 46.39 -32.69
N GLY A 25 -4.72 46.65 -33.29
CA GLY A 25 -4.13 47.98 -33.38
C GLY A 25 -3.56 48.54 -32.05
N THR A 26 -3.43 47.71 -31.00
CA THR A 26 -2.84 48.11 -29.75
C THR A 26 -1.39 47.60 -29.65
N ASP A 27 -0.45 48.46 -29.31
CA ASP A 27 0.94 48.06 -29.12
C ASP A 27 1.10 47.08 -27.97
N VAL A 28 1.75 45.95 -28.24
CA VAL A 28 2.17 45.00 -27.24
C VAL A 28 3.66 45.23 -26.92
N THR A 29 3.95 45.72 -25.74
CA THR A 29 5.32 45.96 -25.30
C THR A 29 5.81 44.79 -24.47
N LEU A 30 6.96 44.24 -24.81
CA LEU A 30 7.64 43.21 -24.05
C LEU A 30 8.89 43.81 -23.40
N THR A 31 8.86 43.94 -22.05
CA THR A 31 9.98 44.48 -21.29
C THR A 31 10.85 43.33 -20.77
N LEU A 32 12.11 43.35 -21.18
CA LEU A 32 13.09 42.36 -20.73
C LEU A 32 13.57 42.65 -19.28
N PRO A 33 14.00 41.62 -18.56
CA PRO A 33 14.63 41.81 -17.23
C PRO A 33 15.86 42.73 -17.32
N THR A 34 16.09 43.50 -16.26
CA THR A 34 17.24 44.43 -16.16
C THR A 34 18.58 43.72 -15.92
N SER A 35 18.55 42.45 -15.57
CA SER A 35 19.75 41.64 -15.34
C SER A 35 19.64 40.29 -16.02
N ALA A 36 20.78 39.66 -16.29
CA ALA A 36 20.79 38.28 -16.74
C ALA A 36 20.33 37.36 -15.61
N GLY A 37 19.55 36.35 -15.96
CA GLY A 37 19.18 35.30 -15.01
C GLY A 37 20.35 34.36 -14.67
N SER A 38 20.15 33.51 -13.70
CA SER A 38 21.06 32.40 -13.41
C SER A 38 20.77 31.21 -14.35
N ALA A 39 21.73 30.29 -14.40
CA ALA A 39 21.56 29.06 -15.18
C ALA A 39 20.27 28.32 -14.79
N HIS A 40 19.62 27.75 -15.78
CA HIS A 40 18.37 26.96 -15.65
C HIS A 40 17.13 27.73 -15.19
N GLN A 41 17.18 29.04 -15.03
CA GLN A 41 15.99 29.83 -14.74
C GLN A 41 15.10 29.98 -15.98
N VAL A 42 13.81 29.91 -15.76
CA VAL A 42 12.78 30.11 -16.80
C VAL A 42 12.45 31.60 -16.90
N LEU A 43 12.52 32.15 -18.11
CA LEU A 43 11.99 33.49 -18.41
C LEU A 43 10.46 33.40 -18.50
N LYS A 44 9.75 34.16 -17.70
CA LYS A 44 8.29 34.16 -17.61
C LYS A 44 7.74 35.59 -17.51
N ASN A 45 6.45 35.74 -17.72
CA ASN A 45 5.79 37.01 -17.36
C ASN A 45 5.85 37.24 -15.85
N SER A 46 6.13 38.48 -15.46
CA SER A 46 5.97 38.95 -14.09
C SER A 46 4.49 39.12 -13.71
N ALA A 47 4.22 39.63 -12.53
CA ALA A 47 2.85 40.06 -12.15
C ALA A 47 2.31 41.20 -13.04
N THR A 48 3.18 41.92 -13.74
CA THR A 48 2.82 42.97 -14.69
C THR A 48 2.85 42.42 -16.11
N ALA A 49 1.72 42.49 -16.81
CA ALA A 49 1.62 42.01 -18.18
C ALA A 49 2.64 42.68 -19.09
N GLY A 50 3.28 41.92 -19.96
CA GLY A 50 4.32 42.39 -20.86
C GLY A 50 5.70 42.58 -20.25
N THR A 51 5.85 42.49 -18.93
CA THR A 51 7.14 42.55 -18.25
C THR A 51 7.64 41.14 -17.98
N LEU A 52 8.84 40.81 -18.44
CA LEU A 52 9.46 39.51 -18.23
C LEU A 52 10.35 39.52 -16.98
N GLU A 53 10.36 38.40 -16.30
CA GLU A 53 11.23 38.16 -15.15
C GLU A 53 11.78 36.73 -15.18
N TYR A 54 12.88 36.49 -14.52
CA TYR A 54 13.35 35.13 -14.25
C TYR A 54 12.64 34.57 -13.03
N GLY A 55 12.14 33.35 -13.19
CA GLY A 55 11.35 32.67 -12.16
C GLY A 55 11.91 31.30 -11.79
N LEU A 56 11.07 30.28 -11.89
CA LEU A 56 11.39 28.91 -11.53
C LEU A 56 12.77 28.47 -12.06
N THR A 57 13.59 27.94 -11.17
CA THR A 57 14.86 27.29 -11.53
C THR A 57 14.61 25.81 -11.80
N LEU A 58 14.85 25.36 -13.01
CA LEU A 58 14.76 23.95 -13.39
C LEU A 58 16.02 23.18 -12.93
N PRO A 59 15.91 21.87 -12.67
CA PRO A 59 17.09 21.03 -12.42
C PRO A 59 18.03 21.04 -13.65
N SER A 60 19.32 20.89 -13.39
CA SER A 60 20.34 20.87 -14.45
C SER A 60 20.30 19.63 -15.35
N GLY A 61 19.64 18.58 -14.94
CA GLY A 61 19.49 17.32 -15.68
C GLY A 61 18.04 17.06 -16.12
N ASN A 62 17.86 16.17 -17.08
CA ASN A 62 16.56 15.86 -17.66
C ASN A 62 15.69 14.91 -16.82
N GLY A 63 16.15 14.47 -15.65
CA GLY A 63 15.50 13.42 -14.88
C GLY A 63 15.62 12.04 -15.55
N THR A 64 14.97 11.06 -14.97
CA THR A 64 14.86 9.69 -15.51
C THR A 64 13.41 9.31 -15.69
N SER A 65 13.13 8.26 -16.48
CA SER A 65 11.77 7.78 -16.67
C SER A 65 11.09 7.47 -15.35
N GLY A 66 9.85 7.92 -15.18
CA GLY A 66 9.07 7.73 -13.95
C GLY A 66 9.29 8.80 -12.86
N GLN A 67 10.15 9.78 -13.09
CA GLN A 67 10.26 10.94 -12.22
C GLN A 67 9.28 12.05 -12.61
N TYR A 68 8.89 12.85 -11.63
CA TYR A 68 8.11 14.08 -11.84
C TYR A 68 8.86 15.29 -11.30
N LEU A 69 8.56 16.46 -11.84
CA LEU A 69 9.13 17.72 -11.42
C LEU A 69 8.36 18.24 -10.20
N GLN A 70 9.05 18.43 -9.09
CA GLN A 70 8.49 18.99 -7.86
C GLN A 70 9.10 20.37 -7.58
N THR A 71 8.27 21.36 -7.24
CA THR A 71 8.73 22.67 -6.80
C THR A 71 8.94 22.69 -5.28
N ASP A 72 9.88 23.49 -4.82
CA ASP A 72 10.15 23.72 -3.40
C ASP A 72 9.27 24.81 -2.76
N GLY A 73 8.41 25.45 -3.57
CA GLY A 73 7.55 26.56 -3.14
C GLY A 73 8.23 27.92 -3.06
N VAL A 74 9.54 28.01 -3.26
CA VAL A 74 10.34 29.24 -3.18
C VAL A 74 11.12 29.56 -4.47
N GLY A 75 10.77 28.90 -5.55
CA GLY A 75 11.30 29.17 -6.89
C GLY A 75 12.32 28.16 -7.41
N GLY A 76 12.62 27.12 -6.65
CA GLY A 76 13.41 25.98 -7.10
C GLY A 76 12.54 24.80 -7.54
N SER A 77 13.14 23.86 -8.24
CA SER A 77 12.52 22.58 -8.57
C SER A 77 13.55 21.46 -8.64
N SER A 78 13.07 20.23 -8.43
CA SER A 78 13.89 19.02 -8.46
C SER A 78 13.11 17.85 -9.05
N TRP A 79 13.83 16.88 -9.62
CA TRP A 79 13.23 15.62 -10.05
C TRP A 79 12.99 14.72 -8.84
N GLN A 80 11.76 14.28 -8.68
CA GLN A 80 11.36 13.36 -7.61
C GLN A 80 10.92 12.03 -8.22
N THR A 81 11.31 10.95 -7.57
CA THR A 81 10.82 9.62 -7.94
C THR A 81 9.43 9.44 -7.34
N VAL A 82 8.48 8.97 -8.14
CA VAL A 82 7.23 8.47 -7.60
C VAL A 82 7.57 7.27 -6.72
N THR A 83 7.50 7.46 -5.41
CA THR A 83 7.54 6.31 -4.51
C THR A 83 6.28 5.51 -4.81
N ALA A 84 6.45 4.28 -5.27
CA ALA A 84 5.32 3.38 -5.43
C ALA A 84 4.49 3.43 -4.14
N GLY A 85 3.21 3.71 -4.25
CA GLY A 85 2.29 3.62 -3.12
C GLY A 85 2.35 2.21 -2.53
N THR A 86 1.85 2.04 -1.34
CA THR A 86 1.72 0.75 -0.66
C THR A 86 1.30 -0.35 -1.64
N THR A 87 2.14 -1.36 -1.80
CA THR A 87 1.91 -2.47 -2.73
C THR A 87 1.43 -3.69 -1.97
N TRP A 88 0.45 -4.40 -2.54
CA TRP A 88 0.02 -5.68 -2.01
C TRP A 88 0.96 -6.79 -2.48
N THR A 89 1.63 -7.46 -1.56
CA THR A 89 2.30 -8.74 -1.83
C THR A 89 1.32 -9.87 -1.56
N THR A 90 1.26 -10.84 -2.48
CA THR A 90 0.31 -11.97 -2.42
C THR A 90 1.07 -13.29 -2.49
N GLN A 91 0.76 -14.21 -1.57
CA GLN A 91 1.19 -15.61 -1.58
C GLN A 91 -0.06 -16.47 -1.57
N GLN A 92 -0.18 -17.40 -2.52
CA GLN A 92 -1.29 -18.35 -2.60
C GLN A 92 -0.75 -19.74 -2.32
N GLU A 93 -1.49 -20.50 -1.50
CA GLU A 93 -1.14 -21.85 -1.08
C GLU A 93 -2.33 -22.80 -1.27
N ASP A 94 -2.04 -24.01 -1.72
CA ASP A 94 -2.93 -25.16 -1.58
C ASP A 94 -2.74 -25.72 -0.17
N ALA A 95 -3.83 -25.78 0.60
CA ALA A 95 -3.77 -26.24 1.97
C ALA A 95 -3.65 -27.77 2.12
N THR A 96 -3.95 -28.52 1.06
CA THR A 96 -4.08 -29.99 1.10
C THR A 96 -2.84 -30.68 1.65
N GLY A 97 -3.01 -31.46 2.71
CA GLY A 97 -1.94 -32.22 3.38
C GLY A 97 -1.07 -31.39 4.32
N SER A 98 -1.31 -30.08 4.44
CA SER A 98 -0.49 -29.20 5.27
C SER A 98 -0.87 -29.25 6.75
N THR A 99 0.14 -29.30 7.63
CA THR A 99 -0.02 -29.11 9.08
C THR A 99 -0.03 -27.64 9.49
N GLY A 100 0.20 -26.73 8.54
CA GLY A 100 0.18 -25.29 8.75
C GLY A 100 0.79 -24.54 7.56
N LEU A 101 0.20 -23.44 7.21
CA LEU A 101 0.62 -22.55 6.13
C LEU A 101 1.30 -21.33 6.75
N LEU A 102 2.55 -21.10 6.42
CA LEU A 102 3.37 -20.05 6.99
C LEU A 102 3.68 -18.96 5.97
N LEU A 103 3.21 -17.75 6.21
CA LEU A 103 3.73 -16.55 5.60
C LEU A 103 4.91 -16.05 6.44
N SER A 104 6.10 -15.98 5.86
CA SER A 104 7.34 -15.53 6.51
C SER A 104 7.96 -14.35 5.75
N SER A 105 9.01 -13.77 6.34
CA SER A 105 9.73 -12.64 5.73
C SER A 105 8.85 -11.41 5.48
N ILE A 106 7.87 -11.20 6.36
CA ILE A 106 7.02 -10.01 6.32
C ILE A 106 7.89 -8.79 6.67
N PRO A 107 7.90 -7.73 5.83
CA PRO A 107 8.70 -6.54 6.09
C PRO A 107 8.27 -5.81 7.37
N PRO A 108 9.19 -5.13 8.09
CA PRO A 108 8.85 -4.36 9.29
C PRO A 108 7.87 -3.19 9.06
N SER A 109 7.75 -2.74 7.82
CA SER A 109 6.84 -1.66 7.41
C SER A 109 5.39 -2.11 7.21
N VAL A 110 5.10 -3.42 7.33
CA VAL A 110 3.75 -3.93 7.07
C VAL A 110 2.73 -3.33 8.05
N GLU A 111 1.61 -2.86 7.52
CA GLU A 111 0.51 -2.30 8.30
C GLU A 111 -0.68 -3.26 8.43
N GLN A 112 -0.83 -4.16 7.45
CA GLN A 112 -1.93 -5.11 7.45
C GLN A 112 -1.55 -6.41 6.74
N VAL A 113 -1.96 -7.53 7.35
CA VAL A 113 -1.96 -8.86 6.72
C VAL A 113 -3.40 -9.32 6.59
N ILE A 114 -3.76 -9.81 5.40
CA ILE A 114 -5.06 -10.41 5.12
C ILE A 114 -4.84 -11.88 4.77
N ILE A 115 -5.64 -12.75 5.37
CA ILE A 115 -5.71 -14.16 5.02
C ILE A 115 -7.13 -14.41 4.50
N ALA A 116 -7.26 -14.78 3.23
CA ALA A 116 -8.53 -15.21 2.65
C ALA A 116 -8.44 -16.69 2.30
N TYR A 117 -9.46 -17.44 2.61
CA TYR A 117 -9.51 -18.87 2.28
C TYR A 117 -10.92 -19.29 1.86
N SER A 118 -10.97 -20.34 1.05
CA SER A 118 -12.21 -20.95 0.58
C SER A 118 -12.10 -22.46 0.62
N ASN A 119 -13.22 -23.12 0.92
CA ASN A 119 -13.35 -24.57 1.03
C ASN A 119 -12.28 -25.23 1.94
N LEU A 120 -11.80 -24.50 2.94
CA LEU A 120 -10.80 -24.97 3.88
C LEU A 120 -11.43 -26.04 4.79
N SER A 121 -10.89 -27.24 4.78
CA SER A 121 -11.33 -28.34 5.66
C SER A 121 -10.16 -28.98 6.40
N VAL A 122 -10.45 -29.74 7.43
CA VAL A 122 -9.46 -30.40 8.31
C VAL A 122 -9.69 -31.89 8.34
N SER A 123 -8.62 -32.69 8.33
CA SER A 123 -8.67 -34.16 8.24
C SER A 123 -9.22 -34.83 9.52
N THR A 124 -9.31 -34.10 10.61
CA THR A 124 -9.84 -34.58 11.89
C THR A 124 -10.58 -33.47 12.62
N THR A 125 -11.36 -33.78 13.64
CA THR A 125 -12.00 -32.78 14.48
C THR A 125 -10.97 -31.86 15.12
N GLY A 126 -11.05 -30.57 14.81
CA GLY A 126 -10.12 -29.55 15.29
C GLY A 126 -10.61 -28.15 14.94
N SER A 127 -9.91 -27.12 15.33
CA SER A 127 -10.19 -25.74 14.99
C SER A 127 -9.11 -25.17 14.09
N VAL A 128 -9.50 -24.28 13.19
CA VAL A 128 -8.54 -23.45 12.42
C VAL A 128 -8.01 -22.36 13.35
N ARG A 129 -6.70 -22.19 13.38
CA ARG A 129 -6.00 -21.28 14.29
C ARG A 129 -5.00 -20.40 13.54
N ILE A 130 -4.69 -19.26 14.15
CA ILE A 130 -3.66 -18.35 13.65
C ILE A 130 -2.70 -18.03 14.81
N GLN A 131 -1.42 -18.13 14.49
CA GLN A 131 -0.35 -17.56 15.28
C GLN A 131 0.39 -16.50 14.50
N ILE A 132 0.85 -15.49 15.21
CA ILE A 132 1.72 -14.45 14.69
C ILE A 132 3.04 -14.47 15.45
N GLY A 133 4.09 -14.01 14.82
CA GLY A 133 5.43 -14.06 15.40
C GLY A 133 6.37 -13.02 14.85
N ASP A 134 7.50 -12.92 15.50
CA ASP A 134 8.62 -12.04 15.16
C ASP A 134 9.85 -12.83 14.70
N SER A 135 11.02 -12.22 14.72
CA SER A 135 12.29 -12.86 14.37
C SER A 135 12.67 -14.04 15.27
N GLY A 136 12.10 -14.10 16.47
CA GLY A 136 12.29 -15.22 17.42
C GLY A 136 11.40 -16.41 17.13
N GLY A 137 10.45 -16.31 16.24
CA GLY A 137 9.50 -17.37 15.86
C GLY A 137 8.05 -17.03 16.15
N LEU A 138 7.17 -18.01 15.96
CA LEU A 138 5.75 -17.87 16.28
C LEU A 138 5.57 -17.83 17.80
N GLU A 139 4.83 -16.85 18.28
CA GLU A 139 4.53 -16.75 19.71
C GLU A 139 3.32 -17.64 20.06
N THR A 140 3.42 -18.34 21.20
CA THR A 140 2.45 -19.33 21.66
C THR A 140 1.72 -18.93 22.94
N SER A 141 1.75 -17.64 23.30
CA SER A 141 1.10 -17.13 24.52
C SER A 141 0.65 -15.68 24.35
N GLY A 142 -0.16 -15.18 25.27
CA GLY A 142 -0.54 -13.77 25.33
C GLY A 142 -1.54 -13.31 24.27
N TYR A 143 -2.29 -14.22 23.68
CA TYR A 143 -3.42 -13.89 22.80
C TYR A 143 -4.65 -13.59 23.63
N ASN A 144 -5.34 -12.50 23.30
CA ASN A 144 -6.62 -12.13 23.89
C ASN A 144 -7.65 -11.99 22.76
N MET A 145 -8.79 -12.71 22.88
CA MET A 145 -9.81 -12.67 21.83
C MET A 145 -11.21 -12.93 22.38
N PHE A 146 -12.18 -12.38 21.68
CA PHE A 146 -13.58 -12.69 21.81
C PHE A 146 -14.13 -13.21 20.48
N ARG A 147 -15.05 -14.16 20.55
CA ARG A 147 -15.70 -14.74 19.38
C ARG A 147 -17.21 -14.82 19.61
N GLY A 148 -17.94 -14.67 18.53
CA GLY A 148 -19.40 -14.79 18.50
C GLY A 148 -19.82 -15.66 17.32
N PHE A 149 -20.92 -16.33 17.46
CA PHE A 149 -21.53 -17.16 16.41
C PHE A 149 -22.95 -16.67 16.18
N PHE A 150 -23.31 -16.50 14.92
CA PHE A 150 -24.67 -16.19 14.48
C PHE A 150 -25.28 -17.48 13.90
N GLY A 151 -26.31 -17.99 14.55
CA GLY A 151 -26.92 -19.28 14.23
C GLY A 151 -27.50 -19.92 15.50
N THR A 152 -27.12 -21.14 15.79
CA THR A 152 -27.69 -21.94 16.88
C THR A 152 -26.91 -21.84 18.21
N SER A 153 -25.81 -21.10 18.26
CA SER A 153 -24.93 -21.06 19.44
C SER A 153 -24.46 -19.65 19.76
N THR A 154 -24.33 -19.36 21.05
CA THR A 154 -23.72 -18.13 21.57
C THR A 154 -22.23 -18.34 21.86
N GLY A 155 -21.41 -17.40 21.43
CA GLY A 155 -19.96 -17.48 21.63
C GLY A 155 -19.50 -17.03 23.01
N GLY A 156 -18.27 -17.30 23.30
CA GLY A 156 -17.53 -16.81 24.46
C GLY A 156 -16.05 -16.71 24.10
N GLY A 157 -15.21 -16.11 24.93
CA GLY A 157 -13.82 -15.97 24.58
C GLY A 157 -12.88 -16.07 25.73
N ALA A 158 -11.72 -16.58 25.52
CA ALA A 158 -10.40 -16.22 25.97
C ALA A 158 -9.43 -17.11 25.24
N ALA A 159 -8.56 -16.57 24.43
CA ALA A 159 -7.48 -17.35 23.86
C ALA A 159 -6.20 -17.03 24.58
N THR A 160 -5.32 -18.00 24.67
CA THR A 160 -4.04 -17.84 25.34
C THR A 160 -2.87 -18.15 24.40
N THR A 161 -3.07 -19.06 23.45
CA THR A 161 -1.98 -19.63 22.64
C THR A 161 -2.05 -19.27 21.16
N SER A 162 -3.18 -18.79 20.67
CA SER A 162 -3.43 -18.44 19.27
C SER A 162 -4.74 -17.70 19.12
N PHE A 163 -4.99 -17.04 17.97
CA PHE A 163 -6.34 -16.69 17.57
C PHE A 163 -7.04 -17.93 17.03
N TRP A 164 -8.32 -18.05 17.30
CA TRP A 164 -9.14 -19.18 16.88
C TRP A 164 -10.27 -18.71 15.97
N GLY A 165 -10.49 -19.47 14.92
CA GLY A 165 -11.73 -19.39 14.17
C GLY A 165 -12.92 -19.98 14.96
N MET A 166 -13.84 -20.61 14.26
CA MET A 166 -14.92 -21.34 14.94
C MET A 166 -14.36 -22.55 15.67
N GLU A 167 -14.69 -22.70 16.95
CA GLU A 167 -14.36 -23.86 17.75
C GLU A 167 -15.61 -24.71 17.97
N ASN A 168 -15.43 -26.02 18.10
CA ASN A 168 -16.45 -27.04 18.36
C ASN A 168 -17.37 -27.45 17.20
N TYR A 169 -17.20 -26.87 16.01
CA TYR A 169 -17.99 -27.20 14.82
C TYR A 169 -17.13 -27.72 13.67
N THR A 170 -15.83 -27.82 13.86
CA THR A 170 -14.91 -28.37 12.87
C THR A 170 -14.94 -29.88 12.93
N VAL A 171 -15.91 -30.49 12.30
CA VAL A 171 -15.87 -31.90 11.94
C VAL A 171 -15.16 -32.04 10.58
N ALA A 172 -14.48 -33.17 10.39
CA ALA A 172 -13.72 -33.46 9.18
C ALA A 172 -14.52 -33.34 7.86
N SER A 173 -15.83 -33.34 7.94
CA SER A 173 -16.71 -33.20 6.76
C SER A 173 -17.09 -31.75 6.41
N ASN A 174 -16.71 -30.78 7.23
CA ASN A 174 -17.14 -29.39 7.06
C ASN A 174 -16.06 -28.59 6.35
N SER A 175 -16.48 -27.68 5.48
CA SER A 175 -15.60 -26.72 4.84
C SER A 175 -15.92 -25.29 5.25
N TYR A 176 -14.89 -24.47 5.33
CA TYR A 176 -14.92 -23.11 5.82
C TYR A 176 -14.47 -22.14 4.74
N THR A 177 -15.18 -21.04 4.63
CA THR A 177 -14.77 -19.90 3.80
C THR A 177 -14.71 -18.67 4.69
N GLY A 178 -13.62 -17.92 4.61
CA GLY A 178 -13.46 -16.79 5.52
C GLY A 178 -12.35 -15.83 5.15
N THR A 179 -12.29 -14.75 5.93
CA THR A 179 -11.26 -13.73 5.83
C THR A 179 -10.82 -13.27 7.21
N VAL A 180 -9.53 -13.11 7.35
CA VAL A 180 -8.87 -12.59 8.54
C VAL A 180 -8.15 -11.31 8.20
N PHE A 181 -8.36 -10.29 8.99
CA PHE A 181 -7.63 -9.02 8.95
C PHE A 181 -6.76 -8.93 10.19
N ILE A 182 -5.46 -8.86 10.02
CA ILE A 182 -4.47 -8.66 11.08
C ILE A 182 -3.90 -7.27 10.84
N THR A 183 -4.25 -6.31 11.70
CA THR A 183 -3.96 -4.89 11.50
C THR A 183 -3.03 -4.39 12.61
N ARG A 184 -2.02 -3.64 12.20
CA ARG A 184 -1.05 -3.04 13.10
C ARG A 184 -1.70 -1.96 13.95
N ARG A 185 -1.47 -1.99 15.26
CA ARG A 185 -1.89 -1.00 16.23
C ARG A 185 -0.70 -0.17 16.76
N SER A 186 0.45 -0.81 16.87
CA SER A 186 1.72 -0.22 17.28
C SER A 186 2.87 -1.04 16.70
N ASN A 187 4.12 -0.69 16.99
CA ASN A 187 5.28 -1.42 16.46
C ASN A 187 5.22 -2.94 16.72
N THR A 188 4.68 -3.35 17.86
CA THR A 188 4.56 -4.75 18.27
C THR A 188 3.12 -5.19 18.48
N GLY A 189 2.16 -4.25 18.54
CA GLY A 189 0.76 -4.52 18.84
C GLY A 189 -0.07 -4.75 17.59
N TRP A 190 -0.86 -5.83 17.60
CA TRP A 190 -1.70 -6.26 16.49
C TRP A 190 -3.12 -6.54 16.94
N THR A 191 -4.08 -6.21 16.11
CA THR A 191 -5.49 -6.56 16.26
C THR A 191 -5.90 -7.52 15.17
N VAL A 192 -6.80 -8.44 15.49
CA VAL A 192 -7.36 -9.41 14.56
C VAL A 192 -8.87 -9.22 14.47
N MET A 193 -9.39 -9.19 13.25
CA MET A 193 -10.79 -9.40 12.95
C MET A 193 -10.88 -10.60 12.02
N TRP A 194 -11.63 -11.62 12.41
CA TRP A 194 -11.82 -12.85 11.67
C TRP A 194 -13.30 -13.13 11.48
N ASN A 195 -13.71 -13.29 10.25
CA ASN A 195 -15.05 -13.73 9.89
C ASN A 195 -14.97 -14.97 9.01
N GLN A 196 -15.83 -15.92 9.27
CA GLN A 196 -15.92 -17.14 8.48
C GLN A 196 -17.34 -17.69 8.49
N SER A 197 -17.68 -18.42 7.44
CA SER A 197 -18.89 -19.23 7.32
C SER A 197 -18.53 -20.69 7.19
N GLU A 198 -19.41 -21.53 7.70
CA GLU A 198 -19.38 -22.98 7.51
C GLU A 198 -20.43 -23.38 6.48
N THR A 199 -20.06 -24.27 5.55
CA THR A 199 -20.92 -24.62 4.40
C THR A 199 -22.04 -25.60 4.73
N THR A 200 -21.97 -26.29 5.87
CA THR A 200 -22.89 -27.38 6.21
C THR A 200 -23.91 -27.03 7.30
N SER A 201 -23.73 -25.95 8.05
CA SER A 201 -24.59 -25.62 9.19
C SER A 201 -25.17 -24.20 9.18
N ASP A 202 -25.07 -23.48 8.07
CA ASP A 202 -25.55 -22.09 7.94
C ASP A 202 -25.05 -21.17 9.09
N THR A 203 -23.86 -21.45 9.60
CA THR A 203 -23.29 -20.74 10.74
C THR A 203 -22.23 -19.75 10.29
N VAL A 204 -22.32 -18.53 10.79
CA VAL A 204 -21.28 -17.49 10.63
C VAL A 204 -20.60 -17.24 11.97
N GLY A 205 -19.29 -17.30 11.98
CA GLY A 205 -18.46 -16.96 13.13
C GLY A 205 -17.71 -15.66 12.92
N VAL A 206 -17.60 -14.89 14.00
CA VAL A 206 -16.74 -13.70 14.07
C VAL A 206 -15.81 -13.81 15.26
N CYS A 207 -14.59 -13.36 15.08
CA CYS A 207 -13.61 -13.24 16.15
C CYS A 207 -12.97 -11.86 16.10
N VAL A 208 -12.79 -11.26 17.25
CA VAL A 208 -12.00 -10.02 17.42
C VAL A 208 -11.01 -10.25 18.53
N GLY A 209 -9.77 -9.87 18.31
CA GLY A 209 -8.72 -10.07 19.30
C GLY A 209 -7.53 -9.16 19.14
N GLU A 210 -6.60 -9.30 20.07
CA GLU A 210 -5.35 -8.56 20.05
C GLU A 210 -4.18 -9.43 20.53
N LYS A 211 -3.00 -9.05 20.09
CA LYS A 211 -1.73 -9.64 20.51
C LYS A 211 -0.63 -8.58 20.46
N SER A 212 0.17 -8.50 21.51
CA SER A 212 1.44 -7.78 21.48
C SER A 212 2.57 -8.78 21.35
N LEU A 213 3.39 -8.64 20.32
CA LEU A 213 4.61 -9.41 20.10
C LEU A 213 5.76 -8.87 20.92
N SER A 214 6.82 -9.65 21.06
CA SER A 214 8.05 -9.21 21.68
C SER A 214 8.89 -8.29 20.78
N ASP A 215 8.72 -8.41 19.46
CA ASP A 215 9.36 -7.57 18.44
C ASP A 215 8.42 -7.35 17.24
N VAL A 216 8.91 -6.75 16.16
CA VAL A 216 8.12 -6.50 14.95
C VAL A 216 7.66 -7.80 14.28
N LEU A 217 6.46 -7.77 13.71
CA LEU A 217 5.89 -8.92 13.00
C LEU A 217 6.77 -9.31 11.81
N THR A 218 7.13 -10.58 11.72
CA THR A 218 7.84 -11.15 10.56
C THR A 218 7.17 -12.39 10.00
N GLN A 219 6.22 -12.98 10.73
CA GLN A 219 5.57 -14.21 10.30
C GLN A 219 4.15 -14.37 10.83
N VAL A 220 3.31 -15.02 10.03
CA VAL A 220 1.93 -15.39 10.34
C VAL A 220 1.70 -16.81 9.89
N GLN A 221 1.12 -17.65 10.74
CA GLN A 221 0.77 -19.02 10.42
C GLN A 221 -0.73 -19.26 10.57
N LEU A 222 -1.33 -19.89 9.56
CA LEU A 222 -2.65 -20.50 9.62
C LEU A 222 -2.48 -22.01 9.78
N TYR A 223 -3.09 -22.64 10.79
CA TYR A 223 -2.88 -24.05 11.06
C TYR A 223 -4.12 -24.72 11.70
N PRO A 224 -4.31 -26.03 11.50
CA PRO A 224 -5.32 -26.79 12.20
C PRO A 224 -4.82 -27.16 13.62
N SER A 225 -5.69 -27.14 14.62
CA SER A 225 -5.32 -27.53 15.99
C SER A 225 -5.04 -29.03 16.14
N ALA A 226 -5.46 -29.85 15.18
CA ALA A 226 -5.22 -31.28 15.09
C ALA A 226 -5.28 -31.73 13.63
N GLY A 227 -4.53 -32.76 13.28
CA GLY A 227 -4.47 -33.31 11.92
C GLY A 227 -3.79 -32.36 10.92
N THR A 228 -4.28 -32.39 9.70
CA THR A 228 -3.83 -31.58 8.57
C THR A 228 -5.02 -30.86 7.96
N PHE A 229 -4.79 -29.84 7.14
CA PHE A 229 -5.77 -29.44 6.15
C PHE A 229 -5.88 -30.53 5.10
N ASP A 230 -7.09 -30.88 4.67
CA ASP A 230 -7.32 -31.90 3.64
C ASP A 230 -7.92 -31.32 2.35
N ASN A 231 -8.33 -30.05 2.38
CA ASN A 231 -8.73 -29.28 1.22
C ASN A 231 -8.66 -27.78 1.51
N GLY A 232 -8.66 -26.96 0.47
CA GLY A 232 -8.84 -25.52 0.52
C GLY A 232 -7.73 -24.72 -0.12
N ASP A 233 -8.14 -23.58 -0.66
CA ASP A 233 -7.24 -22.54 -1.16
C ASP A 233 -7.07 -21.45 -0.11
N VAL A 234 -5.83 -21.07 0.16
CA VAL A 234 -5.48 -20.00 1.09
C VAL A 234 -4.65 -18.94 0.39
N ARG A 235 -5.00 -17.70 0.61
CA ARG A 235 -4.26 -16.57 0.07
C ARG A 235 -3.87 -15.62 1.19
N PHE A 236 -2.58 -15.43 1.35
CA PHE A 236 -2.02 -14.39 2.18
C PHE A 236 -1.76 -13.14 1.35
N LYS A 237 -2.07 -11.98 1.91
CA LYS A 237 -1.72 -10.68 1.35
C LYS A 237 -1.21 -9.79 2.46
N TYR A 238 -0.21 -8.96 2.20
CA TYR A 238 0.18 -7.90 3.10
C TYR A 238 0.42 -6.59 2.38
N LEU A 239 0.18 -5.52 3.09
CA LEU A 239 0.35 -4.15 2.65
C LEU A 239 1.60 -3.58 3.33
N SER A 240 2.58 -3.18 2.55
CA SER A 240 3.83 -2.57 3.02
C SER A 240 4.14 -1.27 2.32
#